data_fb2054b3ca0c24ae3c413aae271e76b4
#
_entry.id   fb2054b3ca0c24ae3c413aae271e76b4
#
_cell.length_a   1.000
_cell.length_b   1.000
_cell.length_c   1.000
_cell.angle_alpha   90.00
_cell.angle_beta   90.00
_cell.angle_gamma   90.00
#
_symmetry.space_group_name_H-M   'P 1'
#
loop_
_entity.id
_entity.type
_entity.pdbx_description
1 polymer ?
#
loop_
_entity_poly.entity_id
_entity_poly.type
_entity_poly.pdbx_seq_one_letter_code
_entity_poly.pdbx_strand_id
1 'polypeptide(L)'
;MSYVFHRHCHATLPIIDKGEGVYLFDKHGKQYLDACGGAAVSNLGHSHQAVKKAMLEQLERVPFAHTGFFTSDSSERLAELICQHMPEQFNHVYLVSGGSEAVESALKMARQYFVESGKPEKKQFIARQQSYHGNTLGALAVGGNEWRREPFKPILHPSHHIAPCYAYRYQQSHESELGYSLRAANELEAKILELGADNVMAFVAEPIVGATAGAVPATQGYFKRIREICDQYDVLLILDEVMCGVGRSGSFLAFEQEEAEPDLVCMAKGLGAGYQPIGAVVANDRVYQAIADGSGFFQHGHTFMAHPVACAAAVATIQTIFQDDLLTAVNRQSALLRNELTSALAHLPYIGDIRGKGLFFGIELVADKESKAPLSKATLADKRIKQRAMENGLMCYPMGGTIDGVNGHHILLAPPFIIQSHHIDELVGKLSLTLKEVAETWK
;
A
#
# COMPACT_ATOMS: atom_id res chain seq x y z
N MET A 1 -11.03 30.85 -8.33
CA MET A 1 -10.42 30.71 -7.00
C MET A 1 -10.94 29.41 -6.40
N SER A 2 -10.09 28.56 -5.81
CA SER A 2 -10.54 27.34 -5.10
C SER A 2 -10.56 27.61 -3.59
N TYR A 3 -11.62 27.18 -2.92
CA TYR A 3 -11.69 27.19 -1.45
C TYR A 3 -11.12 25.91 -0.82
N VAL A 4 -10.79 24.92 -1.66
CA VAL A 4 -10.14 23.70 -1.20
C VAL A 4 -8.65 23.96 -1.05
N PHE A 5 -8.08 23.65 0.12
CA PHE A 5 -6.65 23.67 0.35
C PHE A 5 -6.02 22.45 -0.31
N HIS A 6 -5.65 22.58 -1.59
CA HIS A 6 -5.00 21.49 -2.32
C HIS A 6 -3.57 21.26 -1.86
N ARG A 7 -3.11 20.00 -1.87
CA ARG A 7 -1.69 19.66 -1.57
C ARG A 7 -0.71 20.44 -2.45
N HIS A 8 -1.12 20.81 -3.66
CA HIS A 8 -0.37 21.62 -4.61
C HIS A 8 -1.09 22.95 -4.78
N CYS A 9 -0.71 23.95 -4.01
CA CYS A 9 -1.42 25.24 -3.91
C CYS A 9 -1.53 26.01 -5.25
N HIS A 10 -0.62 25.74 -6.18
CA HIS A 10 -0.57 26.39 -7.51
C HIS A 10 -1.09 25.52 -8.65
N ALA A 11 -1.56 24.30 -8.38
CA ALA A 11 -2.08 23.42 -9.42
C ALA A 11 -3.56 23.74 -9.71
N THR A 12 -3.91 23.84 -10.99
CA THR A 12 -5.30 23.82 -11.45
C THR A 12 -5.63 22.38 -11.87
N LEU A 13 -6.53 21.75 -11.12
CA LEU A 13 -6.93 20.37 -11.38
C LEU A 13 -8.23 20.33 -12.21
N PRO A 14 -8.39 19.36 -13.15
CA PRO A 14 -9.67 19.13 -13.81
C PRO A 14 -10.75 18.82 -12.76
N ILE A 15 -11.96 19.30 -13.02
CA ILE A 15 -13.11 18.98 -12.17
C ILE A 15 -13.73 17.70 -12.70
N ILE A 16 -13.72 16.64 -11.87
CA ILE A 16 -14.33 15.38 -12.21
C ILE A 16 -15.87 15.52 -12.26
N ASP A 17 -16.50 14.84 -13.20
CA ASP A 17 -17.96 14.80 -13.35
C ASP A 17 -18.51 13.40 -13.00
N LYS A 18 -18.00 12.36 -13.65
CA LYS A 18 -18.45 10.98 -13.43
C LYS A 18 -17.32 9.97 -13.59
N GLY A 19 -17.58 8.76 -13.12
CA GLY A 19 -16.73 7.59 -13.36
C GLY A 19 -17.57 6.41 -13.84
N GLU A 20 -17.03 5.59 -14.76
CA GLU A 20 -17.68 4.42 -15.31
C GLU A 20 -16.65 3.35 -15.68
N GLY A 21 -16.78 2.15 -15.12
CA GLY A 21 -15.82 1.08 -15.34
C GLY A 21 -14.42 1.48 -14.95
N VAL A 22 -13.47 1.47 -15.87
CA VAL A 22 -12.08 1.86 -15.67
C VAL A 22 -11.79 3.33 -16.02
N TYR A 23 -12.83 4.12 -16.33
CA TYR A 23 -12.68 5.48 -16.82
C TYR A 23 -13.25 6.52 -15.87
N LEU A 24 -12.59 7.67 -15.85
CA LEU A 24 -13.07 8.92 -15.24
C LEU A 24 -13.31 9.97 -16.34
N PHE A 25 -14.29 10.83 -16.12
CA PHE A 25 -14.66 11.90 -17.06
C PHE A 25 -14.69 13.24 -16.32
N ASP A 26 -14.06 14.26 -16.89
CA ASP A 26 -14.15 15.61 -16.36
C ASP A 26 -15.37 16.38 -16.88
N LYS A 27 -15.62 17.57 -16.33
CA LYS A 27 -16.75 18.42 -16.74
C LYS A 27 -16.73 18.87 -18.20
N HIS A 28 -15.61 18.72 -18.89
CA HIS A 28 -15.46 19.04 -20.31
C HIS A 28 -15.67 17.78 -21.18
N GLY A 29 -16.02 16.65 -20.58
CA GLY A 29 -16.23 15.38 -21.28
C GLY A 29 -14.94 14.64 -21.64
N LYS A 30 -13.78 15.12 -21.21
CA LYS A 30 -12.52 14.42 -21.44
C LYS A 30 -12.47 13.15 -20.61
N GLN A 31 -12.14 12.05 -21.28
CA GLN A 31 -12.00 10.73 -20.71
C GLN A 31 -10.56 10.45 -20.27
N TYR A 32 -10.41 9.83 -19.11
CA TYR A 32 -9.15 9.36 -18.56
C TYR A 32 -9.24 7.89 -18.20
N LEU A 33 -8.35 7.07 -18.75
CA LEU A 33 -8.18 5.69 -18.32
C LEU A 33 -7.46 5.68 -16.96
N ASP A 34 -8.09 5.10 -15.94
CA ASP A 34 -7.51 5.01 -14.60
C ASP A 34 -6.54 3.83 -14.49
N ALA A 35 -5.28 4.06 -14.80
CA ALA A 35 -4.23 3.06 -14.72
C ALA A 35 -3.54 3.00 -13.34
N CYS A 36 -4.02 3.76 -12.34
CA CYS A 36 -3.40 3.77 -11.02
C CYS A 36 -4.40 3.60 -9.86
N GLY A 37 -5.70 3.44 -10.14
CA GLY A 37 -6.72 3.36 -9.10
C GLY A 37 -6.72 4.59 -8.18
N GLY A 38 -6.38 5.77 -8.72
CA GLY A 38 -6.03 6.95 -7.92
C GLY A 38 -4.70 6.77 -7.18
N ALA A 39 -4.66 5.93 -6.17
CA ALA A 39 -3.46 5.50 -5.44
C ALA A 39 -3.59 4.03 -5.01
N ALA A 40 -3.88 3.14 -5.96
CA ALA A 40 -4.20 1.72 -5.77
C ALA A 40 -5.47 1.51 -4.90
N VAL A 41 -6.49 2.35 -5.09
CA VAL A 41 -7.72 2.34 -4.27
C VAL A 41 -8.89 1.71 -5.03
N SER A 42 -9.14 2.12 -6.29
CA SER A 42 -10.36 1.81 -7.05
C SER A 42 -10.33 0.39 -7.64
N ASN A 43 -10.26 -0.64 -6.80
CA ASN A 43 -10.14 -2.04 -7.22
C ASN A 43 -11.28 -2.49 -8.14
N LEU A 44 -12.50 -2.07 -7.85
CA LEU A 44 -13.71 -2.41 -8.62
C LEU A 44 -14.05 -1.38 -9.72
N GLY A 45 -13.12 -0.44 -9.96
CA GLY A 45 -13.38 0.68 -10.85
C GLY A 45 -14.44 1.64 -10.30
N HIS A 46 -15.08 2.35 -11.21
CA HIS A 46 -16.01 3.42 -10.88
C HIS A 46 -17.47 3.00 -11.13
N SER A 47 -18.37 3.41 -10.23
CA SER A 47 -19.82 3.19 -10.34
C SER A 47 -20.29 1.72 -10.26
N HIS A 48 -19.59 0.85 -9.49
CA HIS A 48 -19.97 -0.55 -9.27
C HIS A 48 -21.31 -0.67 -8.55
N GLN A 49 -22.28 -1.40 -9.17
CA GLN A 49 -23.67 -1.37 -8.72
C GLN A 49 -23.90 -2.07 -7.38
N ALA A 50 -23.23 -3.22 -7.12
CA ALA A 50 -23.40 -3.95 -5.87
C ALA A 50 -22.94 -3.11 -4.66
N VAL A 51 -21.79 -2.42 -4.76
CA VAL A 51 -21.30 -1.55 -3.68
C VAL A 51 -22.24 -0.37 -3.45
N LYS A 52 -22.68 0.29 -4.51
CA LYS A 52 -23.66 1.41 -4.42
C LYS A 52 -24.94 0.96 -3.76
N LYS A 53 -25.49 -0.20 -4.13
CA LYS A 53 -26.70 -0.76 -3.55
C LYS A 53 -26.54 -1.03 -2.06
N ALA A 54 -25.45 -1.71 -1.65
CA ALA A 54 -25.16 -2.00 -0.25
C ALA A 54 -25.09 -0.73 0.62
N MET A 55 -24.45 0.33 0.09
CA MET A 55 -24.36 1.62 0.76
C MET A 55 -25.74 2.27 0.93
N LEU A 56 -26.58 2.28 -0.11
CA LEU A 56 -27.91 2.86 -0.07
C LEU A 56 -28.81 2.13 0.94
N GLU A 57 -28.81 0.81 0.92
CA GLU A 57 -29.57 -0.02 1.87
C GLU A 57 -29.12 0.24 3.32
N GLN A 58 -27.83 0.39 3.56
CA GLN A 58 -27.31 0.71 4.90
C GLN A 58 -27.67 2.13 5.33
N LEU A 59 -27.65 3.11 4.41
CA LEU A 59 -28.06 4.49 4.69
C LEU A 59 -29.54 4.59 5.10
N GLU A 60 -30.41 3.80 4.46
CA GLU A 60 -31.85 3.73 4.80
C GLU A 60 -32.09 3.11 6.18
N ARG A 61 -31.26 2.17 6.62
CA ARG A 61 -31.36 1.53 7.94
C ARG A 61 -30.80 2.41 9.05
N VAL A 62 -29.50 2.69 9.02
CA VAL A 62 -28.79 3.56 9.97
C VAL A 62 -27.47 4.02 9.37
N PRO A 63 -27.26 5.33 9.18
CA PRO A 63 -26.01 5.85 8.62
C PRO A 63 -24.85 5.79 9.60
N PHE A 64 -25.09 6.01 10.90
CA PHE A 64 -24.07 6.05 11.94
C PHE A 64 -24.60 5.55 13.28
N ALA A 65 -23.77 4.75 13.97
CA ALA A 65 -23.94 4.38 15.37
C ALA A 65 -22.56 4.38 16.05
N HIS A 66 -22.46 4.98 17.22
CA HIS A 66 -21.20 5.07 17.95
C HIS A 66 -20.86 3.74 18.62
N THR A 67 -19.65 3.21 18.38
CA THR A 67 -19.17 1.89 18.85
C THR A 67 -19.05 1.77 20.37
N GLY A 68 -19.08 2.87 21.12
CA GLY A 68 -19.18 2.86 22.59
C GLY A 68 -20.54 2.43 23.11
N PHE A 69 -21.57 2.33 22.24
CA PHE A 69 -22.94 1.95 22.62
C PHE A 69 -23.51 0.80 21.81
N PHE A 70 -23.06 0.65 20.54
CA PHE A 70 -23.63 -0.31 19.60
C PHE A 70 -22.54 -0.92 18.71
N THR A 71 -22.75 -2.15 18.29
CA THR A 71 -22.17 -2.71 17.09
C THR A 71 -23.19 -2.66 15.94
N SER A 72 -22.82 -3.08 14.73
CA SER A 72 -23.72 -3.15 13.59
C SER A 72 -23.53 -4.46 12.79
N ASP A 73 -24.63 -4.94 12.18
CA ASP A 73 -24.55 -6.13 11.31
C ASP A 73 -23.47 -5.99 10.24
N SER A 74 -23.29 -4.78 9.68
CA SER A 74 -22.30 -4.53 8.64
C SER A 74 -20.86 -4.58 9.16
N SER A 75 -20.60 -4.12 10.39
CA SER A 75 -19.25 -4.20 11.00
C SER A 75 -18.90 -5.62 11.40
N GLU A 76 -19.83 -6.36 12.02
CA GLU A 76 -19.62 -7.77 12.38
C GLU A 76 -19.41 -8.62 11.13
N ARG A 77 -20.25 -8.42 10.09
CA ARG A 77 -20.09 -9.15 8.83
C ARG A 77 -18.79 -8.84 8.11
N LEU A 78 -18.32 -7.58 8.15
CA LEU A 78 -17.03 -7.22 7.57
C LEU A 78 -15.88 -7.91 8.31
N ALA A 79 -15.88 -7.87 9.64
CA ALA A 79 -14.87 -8.54 10.45
C ALA A 79 -14.84 -10.05 10.18
N GLU A 80 -16.01 -10.70 10.17
CA GLU A 80 -16.15 -12.11 9.82
C GLU A 80 -15.57 -12.42 8.44
N LEU A 81 -15.92 -11.63 7.41
CA LEU A 81 -15.43 -11.84 6.04
C LEU A 81 -13.92 -11.67 5.95
N ILE A 82 -13.34 -10.71 6.64
CA ILE A 82 -11.88 -10.54 6.66
C ILE A 82 -11.25 -11.78 7.29
N CYS A 83 -11.70 -12.19 8.49
CA CYS A 83 -11.14 -13.34 9.20
C CYS A 83 -11.29 -14.66 8.42
N GLN A 84 -12.38 -14.85 7.66
CA GLN A 84 -12.57 -16.03 6.80
C GLN A 84 -11.48 -16.20 5.74
N HIS A 85 -10.77 -15.15 5.40
CA HIS A 85 -9.69 -15.13 4.41
C HIS A 85 -8.30 -14.88 5.04
N MET A 86 -8.17 -15.10 6.35
CA MET A 86 -6.94 -14.99 7.11
C MET A 86 -6.52 -16.38 7.61
N PRO A 87 -5.26 -16.58 8.02
CA PRO A 87 -4.85 -17.75 8.81
C PRO A 87 -5.69 -17.89 10.09
N GLU A 88 -5.87 -19.14 10.56
CA GLU A 88 -6.81 -19.50 11.63
C GLU A 88 -6.66 -18.69 12.94
N GLN A 89 -5.46 -18.21 13.24
CA GLN A 89 -5.18 -17.41 14.44
C GLN A 89 -5.57 -15.93 14.33
N PHE A 90 -6.12 -15.46 13.21
CA PHE A 90 -6.54 -14.08 13.02
C PHE A 90 -8.06 -13.95 13.14
N ASN A 91 -8.54 -13.66 14.35
CA ASN A 91 -9.97 -13.65 14.64
C ASN A 91 -10.50 -12.28 15.10
N HIS A 92 -9.66 -11.22 15.10
CA HIS A 92 -10.01 -9.93 15.67
C HIS A 92 -9.66 -8.78 14.73
N VAL A 93 -10.68 -7.98 14.37
CA VAL A 93 -10.54 -6.87 13.42
C VAL A 93 -10.90 -5.56 14.11
N TYR A 94 -9.96 -4.62 14.10
CA TYR A 94 -10.17 -3.25 14.57
C TYR A 94 -10.39 -2.33 13.38
N LEU A 95 -11.63 -1.85 13.19
CA LEU A 95 -12.07 -1.08 12.03
C LEU A 95 -11.86 0.42 12.25
N VAL A 96 -11.23 1.09 11.29
CA VAL A 96 -10.91 2.53 11.29
C VAL A 96 -11.26 3.18 9.96
N SER A 97 -10.94 4.48 9.76
CA SER A 97 -11.37 5.21 8.57
C SER A 97 -10.32 5.26 7.44
N GLY A 98 -9.14 4.69 7.63
CA GLY A 98 -8.11 4.70 6.59
C GLY A 98 -6.77 4.12 7.02
N GLY A 99 -5.81 4.04 6.07
CA GLY A 99 -4.53 3.38 6.28
C GLY A 99 -3.63 4.02 7.34
N SER A 100 -3.60 5.36 7.43
CA SER A 100 -2.81 6.03 8.47
C SER A 100 -3.33 5.73 9.87
N GLU A 101 -4.66 5.66 10.03
CA GLU A 101 -5.28 5.27 11.30
C GLU A 101 -5.06 3.78 11.59
N ALA A 102 -5.08 2.92 10.57
CA ALA A 102 -4.79 1.50 10.73
C ALA A 102 -3.35 1.29 11.24
N VAL A 103 -2.37 1.92 10.62
CA VAL A 103 -0.98 1.83 11.10
C VAL A 103 -0.83 2.43 12.49
N GLU A 104 -1.40 3.61 12.77
CA GLU A 104 -1.38 4.23 14.10
C GLU A 104 -1.96 3.30 15.18
N SER A 105 -3.08 2.62 14.84
CA SER A 105 -3.72 1.65 15.72
C SER A 105 -2.84 0.42 15.95
N ALA A 106 -2.20 -0.12 14.90
CA ALA A 106 -1.29 -1.26 15.01
C ALA A 106 -0.07 -0.95 15.88
N LEU A 107 0.52 0.25 15.73
CA LEU A 107 1.63 0.69 16.59
C LEU A 107 1.25 0.76 18.06
N LYS A 108 0.06 1.31 18.36
CA LYS A 108 -0.46 1.39 19.73
C LYS A 108 -0.85 0.01 20.27
N MET A 109 -1.41 -0.84 19.43
CA MET A 109 -1.76 -2.22 19.79
C MET A 109 -0.51 -3.02 20.16
N ALA A 110 0.56 -2.91 19.37
CA ALA A 110 1.85 -3.50 19.67
C ALA A 110 2.43 -2.99 21.00
N ARG A 111 2.34 -1.68 21.24
CA ARG A 111 2.79 -1.10 22.51
C ARG A 111 2.00 -1.64 23.68
N GLN A 112 0.67 -1.63 23.60
CA GLN A 112 -0.19 -2.09 24.70
C GLN A 112 0.00 -3.59 24.94
N TYR A 113 0.13 -4.41 23.89
CA TYR A 113 0.47 -5.82 24.01
C TYR A 113 1.67 -6.06 24.94
N PHE A 114 2.77 -5.33 24.73
CA PHE A 114 3.97 -5.52 25.57
C PHE A 114 3.79 -4.98 27.00
N VAL A 115 3.01 -3.92 27.20
CA VAL A 115 2.68 -3.44 28.54
C VAL A 115 1.87 -4.50 29.31
N GLU A 116 0.82 -5.04 28.68
CA GLU A 116 -0.05 -6.05 29.30
C GLU A 116 0.68 -7.39 29.49
N SER A 117 1.67 -7.70 28.66
CA SER A 117 2.54 -8.87 28.79
C SER A 117 3.67 -8.69 29.78
N GLY A 118 3.71 -7.58 30.56
CA GLY A 118 4.74 -7.33 31.58
C GLY A 118 6.11 -6.97 31.03
N LYS A 119 6.20 -6.48 29.79
CA LYS A 119 7.45 -6.07 29.10
C LYS A 119 7.41 -4.59 28.68
N PRO A 120 7.20 -3.64 29.63
CA PRO A 120 7.02 -2.22 29.30
C PRO A 120 8.28 -1.54 28.73
N GLU A 121 9.44 -2.18 28.79
CA GLU A 121 10.71 -1.69 28.23
C GLU A 121 10.69 -1.73 26.70
N LYS A 122 9.96 -2.66 26.08
CA LYS A 122 9.79 -2.77 24.63
C LYS A 122 8.98 -1.59 24.09
N LYS A 123 9.69 -0.62 23.44
CA LYS A 123 9.12 0.67 23.01
C LYS A 123 9.67 1.19 21.68
N GLN A 124 10.65 0.48 21.08
CA GLN A 124 11.30 0.89 19.85
C GLN A 124 10.65 0.20 18.64
N PHE A 125 10.45 0.96 17.56
CA PHE A 125 10.05 0.43 16.28
C PHE A 125 11.23 0.39 15.32
N ILE A 126 11.27 -0.66 14.49
CA ILE A 126 12.16 -0.76 13.34
C ILE A 126 11.29 -0.84 12.09
N ALA A 127 11.68 -0.15 11.02
CA ALA A 127 11.05 -0.24 9.71
C ALA A 127 12.12 -0.17 8.61
N ARG A 128 11.69 -0.12 7.34
CA ARG A 128 12.64 -0.02 6.23
C ARG A 128 12.76 1.42 5.74
N GLN A 129 13.95 1.81 5.29
CA GLN A 129 14.13 3.00 4.47
C GLN A 129 13.24 2.92 3.23
N GLN A 130 12.81 4.06 2.70
CA GLN A 130 11.92 4.17 1.55
C GLN A 130 10.55 3.49 1.71
N SER A 131 10.12 3.17 2.91
CA SER A 131 8.76 2.72 3.19
C SER A 131 7.78 3.89 3.36
N TYR A 132 6.48 3.60 3.23
CA TYR A 132 5.42 4.57 3.50
C TYR A 132 4.27 3.90 4.26
N HIS A 133 4.01 4.38 5.47
CA HIS A 133 3.02 3.80 6.37
C HIS A 133 1.88 4.76 6.75
N GLY A 134 1.90 5.99 6.28
CA GLY A 134 0.85 6.97 6.54
C GLY A 134 1.36 8.36 6.90
N ASN A 135 0.44 9.23 7.35
CA ASN A 135 0.71 10.64 7.67
C ASN A 135 0.27 11.07 9.08
N THR A 136 -0.28 10.20 9.92
CA THR A 136 -0.36 10.46 11.36
C THR A 136 1.05 10.48 11.93
N LEU A 137 1.29 11.14 13.07
CA LEU A 137 2.65 11.31 13.57
C LEU A 137 3.37 9.98 13.82
N GLY A 138 2.68 8.97 14.36
CA GLY A 138 3.25 7.64 14.56
C GLY A 138 3.53 6.92 13.23
N ALA A 139 2.56 6.89 12.31
CA ALA A 139 2.72 6.28 10.99
C ALA A 139 3.82 6.97 10.16
N LEU A 140 3.93 8.31 10.24
CA LEU A 140 4.99 9.07 9.58
C LEU A 140 6.36 8.81 10.23
N ALA A 141 6.39 8.64 11.55
CA ALA A 141 7.62 8.35 12.29
C ALA A 141 8.23 7.01 11.87
N VAL A 142 7.43 5.95 11.74
CA VAL A 142 7.91 4.64 11.27
C VAL A 142 8.15 4.59 9.76
N GLY A 143 7.54 5.46 8.97
CA GLY A 143 7.81 5.58 7.55
C GLY A 143 9.28 5.97 7.27
N GLY A 144 9.91 5.34 6.27
CA GLY A 144 11.34 5.52 5.98
C GLY A 144 11.65 6.47 4.83
N ASN A 145 10.65 7.17 4.27
CA ASN A 145 10.88 8.12 3.19
C ASN A 145 11.23 9.51 3.73
N GLU A 146 12.50 9.87 3.67
CA GLU A 146 13.04 11.11 4.24
C GLU A 146 12.38 12.37 3.72
N TRP A 147 12.06 12.45 2.42
CA TRP A 147 11.39 13.63 1.85
C TRP A 147 10.05 13.94 2.52
N ARG A 148 9.31 12.90 2.95
CA ARG A 148 8.01 13.06 3.62
C ARG A 148 8.16 13.44 5.09
N ARG A 149 9.25 13.01 5.72
CA ARG A 149 9.53 13.19 7.15
C ARG A 149 10.20 14.53 7.46
N GLU A 150 11.02 15.04 6.54
CA GLU A 150 11.91 16.19 6.77
C GLU A 150 11.24 17.40 7.45
N PRO A 151 10.09 17.90 6.97
CA PRO A 151 9.43 19.05 7.60
C PRO A 151 8.91 18.76 9.02
N PHE A 152 8.71 17.49 9.37
CA PHE A 152 8.06 17.06 10.61
C PHE A 152 9.02 16.40 11.61
N LYS A 153 10.28 16.17 11.25
CA LYS A 153 11.27 15.51 12.11
C LYS A 153 11.26 15.99 13.56
N PRO A 154 11.16 17.30 13.87
CA PRO A 154 11.20 17.76 15.24
C PRO A 154 10.06 17.28 16.15
N ILE A 155 8.96 16.79 15.56
CA ILE A 155 7.77 16.33 16.30
C ILE A 155 7.49 14.83 16.10
N LEU A 156 8.37 14.10 15.39
CA LEU A 156 8.22 12.66 15.20
C LEU A 156 8.82 11.88 16.37
N HIS A 157 8.14 10.81 16.75
CA HIS A 157 8.71 9.83 17.69
C HIS A 157 9.94 9.16 17.06
N PRO A 158 11.01 8.87 17.83
CA PRO A 158 12.17 8.14 17.35
C PRO A 158 11.77 6.76 16.77
N SER A 159 12.25 6.46 15.57
CA SER A 159 12.09 5.18 14.90
C SER A 159 13.37 4.83 14.16
N HIS A 160 13.67 3.56 14.05
CA HIS A 160 14.89 3.06 13.43
C HIS A 160 14.60 2.44 12.08
N HIS A 161 15.56 2.57 11.15
CA HIS A 161 15.36 2.08 9.80
C HIS A 161 16.54 1.23 9.36
N ILE A 162 16.22 0.10 8.70
CA ILE A 162 17.17 -0.76 7.99
C ILE A 162 17.07 -0.53 6.49
N ALA A 163 18.01 -1.04 5.71
CA ALA A 163 17.95 -0.93 4.26
C ALA A 163 16.69 -1.59 3.66
N PRO A 164 16.18 -1.10 2.51
CA PRO A 164 15.04 -1.72 1.84
C PRO A 164 15.45 -3.05 1.18
N CYS A 165 14.54 -4.02 1.14
CA CYS A 165 14.68 -5.19 0.28
C CYS A 165 14.38 -4.78 -1.17
N TYR A 166 15.41 -4.43 -1.93
CA TYR A 166 15.29 -3.88 -3.29
C TYR A 166 16.39 -4.43 -4.20
N ALA A 167 16.18 -5.65 -4.71
CA ALA A 167 17.21 -6.40 -5.47
C ALA A 167 17.75 -5.64 -6.68
N TYR A 168 16.90 -5.00 -7.48
CA TYR A 168 17.36 -4.23 -8.65
C TYR A 168 18.47 -3.23 -8.29
N ARG A 169 18.43 -2.61 -7.11
CA ARG A 169 19.41 -1.60 -6.68
C ARG A 169 20.54 -2.15 -5.83
N TYR A 170 20.26 -3.13 -4.95
CA TYR A 170 21.17 -3.47 -3.84
C TYR A 170 21.70 -4.90 -3.86
N GLN A 171 21.17 -5.78 -4.74
CA GLN A 171 21.75 -7.10 -4.96
C GLN A 171 23.08 -6.95 -5.71
N GLN A 172 24.12 -7.55 -5.18
CA GLN A 172 25.45 -7.54 -5.80
C GLN A 172 25.55 -8.61 -6.89
N SER A 173 26.42 -8.39 -7.88
CA SER A 173 26.52 -9.26 -9.05
C SER A 173 26.95 -10.71 -8.74
N HIS A 174 27.60 -10.92 -7.60
CA HIS A 174 28.04 -12.25 -7.14
C HIS A 174 27.03 -12.92 -6.19
N GLU A 175 25.98 -12.25 -5.80
CA GLU A 175 24.96 -12.79 -4.89
C GLU A 175 23.88 -13.54 -5.66
N SER A 176 23.48 -14.71 -5.14
CA SER A 176 22.18 -15.30 -5.49
C SER A 176 21.03 -14.47 -4.91
N GLU A 177 19.82 -14.61 -5.44
CA GLU A 177 18.65 -13.93 -4.89
C GLU A 177 18.43 -14.28 -3.41
N LEU A 178 18.54 -15.56 -3.04
CA LEU A 178 18.42 -15.99 -1.65
C LEU A 178 19.54 -15.42 -0.76
N GLY A 179 20.79 -15.36 -1.28
CA GLY A 179 21.92 -14.74 -0.57
C GLY A 179 21.64 -13.26 -0.24
N TYR A 180 21.13 -12.53 -1.22
CA TYR A 180 20.70 -11.14 -1.04
C TYR A 180 19.56 -11.04 -0.02
N SER A 181 18.54 -11.89 -0.14
CA SER A 181 17.38 -11.91 0.77
C SER A 181 17.81 -12.08 2.22
N LEU A 182 18.65 -13.06 2.49
CA LEU A 182 19.16 -13.35 3.83
C LEU A 182 20.04 -12.19 4.37
N ARG A 183 20.90 -11.63 3.54
CA ARG A 183 21.73 -10.46 3.94
C ARG A 183 20.86 -9.27 4.30
N ALA A 184 19.89 -8.93 3.45
CA ALA A 184 18.99 -7.81 3.68
C ALA A 184 18.11 -8.02 4.92
N ALA A 185 17.60 -9.25 5.16
CA ALA A 185 16.81 -9.57 6.34
C ALA A 185 17.65 -9.54 7.63
N ASN A 186 18.90 -10.02 7.60
CA ASN A 186 19.78 -10.02 8.77
C ASN A 186 20.15 -8.63 9.28
N GLU A 187 19.92 -7.57 8.49
CA GLU A 187 20.02 -6.19 8.99
C GLU A 187 19.03 -5.91 10.13
N LEU A 188 17.86 -6.59 10.13
CA LEU A 188 16.92 -6.50 11.24
C LEU A 188 17.54 -7.06 12.53
N GLU A 189 18.14 -8.24 12.48
CA GLU A 189 18.81 -8.84 13.63
C GLU A 189 19.93 -7.95 14.17
N ALA A 190 20.79 -7.45 13.28
CA ALA A 190 21.87 -6.53 13.66
C ALA A 190 21.31 -5.26 14.35
N LYS A 191 20.20 -4.71 13.85
CA LYS A 191 19.58 -3.52 14.43
C LYS A 191 18.90 -3.83 15.77
N ILE A 192 18.28 -4.97 15.95
CA ILE A 192 17.71 -5.44 17.23
C ILE A 192 18.82 -5.55 18.29
N LEU A 193 19.94 -6.16 17.93
CA LEU A 193 21.09 -6.32 18.85
C LEU A 193 21.73 -4.97 19.21
N GLU A 194 21.84 -4.06 18.24
CA GLU A 194 22.32 -2.68 18.47
C GLU A 194 21.45 -1.92 19.48
N LEU A 195 20.12 -2.05 19.39
CA LEU A 195 19.18 -1.35 20.25
C LEU A 195 18.94 -2.06 21.59
N GLY A 196 19.34 -3.32 21.69
CA GLY A 196 18.99 -4.23 22.77
C GLY A 196 17.61 -4.87 22.54
N ALA A 197 17.56 -6.19 22.50
CA ALA A 197 16.34 -6.95 22.15
C ALA A 197 15.13 -6.61 23.05
N ASP A 198 15.38 -6.34 24.34
CA ASP A 198 14.34 -5.97 25.30
C ASP A 198 13.75 -4.57 25.07
N ASN A 199 14.32 -3.78 24.16
CA ASN A 199 13.81 -2.46 23.82
C ASN A 199 12.93 -2.46 22.56
N VAL A 200 13.07 -3.47 21.67
CA VAL A 200 12.40 -3.50 20.37
C VAL A 200 11.07 -4.21 20.47
N MET A 201 9.98 -3.52 20.09
CA MET A 201 8.63 -4.10 20.15
C MET A 201 8.13 -4.59 18.81
N ALA A 202 8.41 -3.91 17.68
CA ALA A 202 7.89 -4.35 16.40
C ALA A 202 8.77 -3.96 15.22
N PHE A 203 8.73 -4.81 14.18
CA PHE A 203 9.19 -4.50 12.84
C PHE A 203 7.97 -4.23 11.94
N VAL A 204 8.01 -3.09 11.20
CA VAL A 204 6.92 -2.65 10.33
C VAL A 204 7.39 -2.66 8.87
N ALA A 205 6.66 -3.33 8.00
CA ALA A 205 7.03 -3.43 6.59
C ALA A 205 5.82 -3.61 5.65
N GLU A 206 5.94 -3.11 4.44
CA GLU A 206 5.04 -3.44 3.32
C GLU A 206 5.54 -4.74 2.66
N PRO A 207 4.71 -5.77 2.40
CA PRO A 207 5.13 -6.93 1.60
C PRO A 207 5.63 -6.53 0.21
N ILE A 208 4.94 -5.58 -0.41
CA ILE A 208 5.36 -4.94 -1.66
C ILE A 208 5.42 -3.44 -1.41
N VAL A 209 6.61 -2.85 -1.46
CA VAL A 209 6.78 -1.41 -1.22
C VAL A 209 6.05 -0.61 -2.28
N GLY A 210 5.09 0.20 -1.84
CA GLY A 210 4.17 0.88 -2.74
C GLY A 210 4.72 2.16 -3.38
N ALA A 211 4.11 3.30 -3.02
CA ALA A 211 4.28 4.58 -3.70
C ALA A 211 5.71 5.16 -3.66
N THR A 212 6.50 4.85 -2.65
CA THR A 212 7.83 5.45 -2.46
C THR A 212 8.94 4.80 -3.27
N ALA A 213 8.79 3.53 -3.64
CA ALA A 213 9.79 2.80 -4.41
C ALA A 213 9.22 2.21 -5.73
N GLY A 214 7.91 2.25 -5.96
CA GLY A 214 7.25 1.80 -7.18
C GLY A 214 7.12 0.29 -7.26
N ALA A 215 6.20 -0.26 -6.47
CA ALA A 215 5.79 -1.66 -6.45
C ALA A 215 6.96 -2.65 -6.36
N VAL A 216 7.85 -2.47 -5.38
CA VAL A 216 9.01 -3.35 -5.14
C VAL A 216 8.59 -4.53 -4.27
N PRO A 217 8.47 -5.76 -4.82
CA PRO A 217 8.23 -6.95 -4.03
C PRO A 217 9.49 -7.34 -3.26
N ALA A 218 9.31 -7.97 -2.10
CA ALA A 218 10.41 -8.63 -1.44
C ALA A 218 10.94 -9.79 -2.29
N THR A 219 12.23 -10.10 -2.16
CA THR A 219 12.83 -11.27 -2.78
C THR A 219 12.52 -12.54 -1.97
N GLN A 220 12.51 -13.69 -2.64
CA GLN A 220 12.16 -14.96 -2.03
C GLN A 220 13.00 -15.25 -0.77
N GLY A 221 12.32 -15.63 0.32
CA GLY A 221 12.96 -15.95 1.60
C GLY A 221 13.22 -14.76 2.53
N TYR A 222 13.03 -13.51 2.06
CA TYR A 222 13.24 -12.33 2.90
C TYR A 222 12.32 -12.32 4.11
N PHE A 223 11.00 -12.38 3.90
CA PHE A 223 10.04 -12.33 5.01
C PHE A 223 10.05 -13.59 5.88
N LYS A 224 10.38 -14.76 5.32
CA LYS A 224 10.64 -15.97 6.12
C LYS A 224 11.73 -15.71 7.15
N ARG A 225 12.89 -15.15 6.72
CA ARG A 225 13.99 -14.81 7.63
C ARG A 225 13.60 -13.71 8.61
N ILE A 226 12.85 -12.71 8.20
CA ILE A 226 12.29 -11.68 9.07
C ILE A 226 11.46 -12.30 10.20
N ARG A 227 10.57 -13.26 9.86
CA ARG A 227 9.73 -13.94 10.86
C ARG A 227 10.58 -14.71 11.87
N GLU A 228 11.57 -15.49 11.41
CA GLU A 228 12.50 -16.20 12.28
C GLU A 228 13.21 -15.24 13.27
N ILE A 229 13.67 -14.07 12.79
CA ILE A 229 14.31 -13.08 13.65
C ILE A 229 13.31 -12.50 14.65
N CYS A 230 12.10 -12.15 14.21
CA CYS A 230 11.06 -11.63 15.09
C CYS A 230 10.70 -12.62 16.20
N ASP A 231 10.58 -13.90 15.87
CA ASP A 231 10.29 -14.98 16.85
C ASP A 231 11.45 -15.14 17.84
N GLN A 232 12.67 -15.14 17.36
CA GLN A 232 13.87 -15.30 18.20
C GLN A 232 13.99 -14.21 19.27
N TYR A 233 13.61 -12.98 18.94
CA TYR A 233 13.79 -11.80 19.83
C TYR A 233 12.47 -11.28 20.43
N ASP A 234 11.37 -12.03 20.28
CA ASP A 234 10.03 -11.61 20.74
C ASP A 234 9.68 -10.19 20.25
N VAL A 235 9.80 -9.99 18.95
CA VAL A 235 9.45 -8.76 18.24
C VAL A 235 8.21 -9.01 17.41
N LEU A 236 7.19 -8.14 17.48
CA LEU A 236 6.00 -8.29 16.64
C LEU A 236 6.32 -7.93 15.18
N LEU A 237 5.77 -8.71 14.25
CA LEU A 237 5.77 -8.39 12.82
C LEU A 237 4.45 -7.73 12.44
N ILE A 238 4.52 -6.47 12.01
CA ILE A 238 3.38 -5.69 11.49
C ILE A 238 3.54 -5.59 9.98
N LEU A 239 2.62 -6.17 9.22
CA LEU A 239 2.62 -6.03 7.77
C LEU A 239 1.58 -5.01 7.31
N ASP A 240 2.08 -4.03 6.55
CA ASP A 240 1.26 -2.99 5.94
C ASP A 240 0.80 -3.44 4.55
N GLU A 241 -0.41 -3.95 4.49
CA GLU A 241 -1.12 -4.40 3.28
C GLU A 241 -2.02 -3.31 2.69
N VAL A 242 -1.91 -2.08 3.17
CA VAL A 242 -2.79 -0.97 2.76
C VAL A 242 -2.77 -0.75 1.25
N MET A 243 -1.65 -1.00 0.58
CA MET A 243 -1.53 -0.77 -0.86
C MET A 243 -1.50 -2.07 -1.67
N CYS A 244 -0.89 -3.12 -1.17
CA CYS A 244 -0.67 -4.39 -1.88
C CYS A 244 -1.71 -5.47 -1.56
N GLY A 245 -2.51 -5.30 -0.50
CA GLY A 245 -3.54 -6.25 -0.09
C GLY A 245 -4.86 -6.13 -0.86
N VAL A 246 -5.86 -6.84 -0.37
CA VAL A 246 -7.24 -6.89 -0.88
C VAL A 246 -7.28 -7.21 -2.38
N GLY A 247 -6.50 -8.25 -2.79
CA GLY A 247 -6.48 -8.75 -4.16
C GLY A 247 -5.48 -8.07 -5.09
N ARG A 248 -4.89 -6.93 -4.72
CA ARG A 248 -4.01 -6.13 -5.58
C ARG A 248 -2.79 -6.91 -6.10
N SER A 249 -2.19 -7.74 -5.26
CA SER A 249 -1.01 -8.57 -5.57
C SER A 249 -1.33 -9.91 -6.25
N GLY A 250 -2.63 -10.23 -6.47
CA GLY A 250 -3.06 -11.49 -7.07
C GLY A 250 -3.47 -12.57 -6.06
N SER A 251 -3.23 -12.36 -4.76
CA SER A 251 -3.82 -13.06 -3.61
C SER A 251 -4.65 -12.07 -2.80
N PHE A 252 -5.51 -12.53 -1.87
CA PHE A 252 -6.30 -11.61 -1.06
C PHE A 252 -5.37 -10.73 -0.21
N LEU A 253 -4.35 -11.34 0.40
CA LEU A 253 -3.27 -10.63 1.09
C LEU A 253 -1.92 -10.95 0.45
N ALA A 254 -1.03 -9.97 0.35
CA ALA A 254 0.26 -10.15 -0.29
C ALA A 254 1.19 -11.07 0.51
N PHE A 255 1.09 -11.08 1.83
CA PHE A 255 1.91 -11.94 2.68
C PHE A 255 1.66 -13.44 2.51
N GLU A 256 0.50 -13.84 1.96
CA GLU A 256 0.22 -15.25 1.60
C GLU A 256 1.28 -15.83 0.64
N GLN A 257 2.00 -14.95 -0.07
CA GLN A 257 3.06 -15.31 -1.03
C GLN A 257 4.46 -15.30 -0.40
N GLU A 258 4.61 -15.03 0.92
CA GLU A 258 5.89 -14.67 1.53
C GLU A 258 6.40 -15.68 2.60
N GLU A 259 5.75 -16.82 2.81
CA GLU A 259 6.09 -17.81 3.84
C GLU A 259 6.31 -17.20 5.25
N ALA A 260 5.55 -16.14 5.59
CA ALA A 260 5.69 -15.44 6.86
C ALA A 260 4.32 -14.97 7.35
N GLU A 261 3.91 -15.42 8.52
CA GLU A 261 2.69 -14.97 9.16
C GLU A 261 2.99 -13.78 10.10
N PRO A 262 2.34 -12.63 9.89
CA PRO A 262 2.52 -11.47 10.77
C PRO A 262 1.80 -11.64 12.11
N ASP A 263 2.01 -10.70 13.02
CA ASP A 263 1.20 -10.58 14.25
C ASP A 263 0.04 -9.61 14.06
N LEU A 264 0.25 -8.57 13.25
CA LEU A 264 -0.73 -7.55 12.90
C LEU A 264 -0.70 -7.26 11.40
N VAL A 265 -1.87 -7.10 10.80
CA VAL A 265 -2.02 -6.71 9.38
C VAL A 265 -2.82 -5.42 9.28
N CYS A 266 -2.27 -4.42 8.58
CA CYS A 266 -2.95 -3.16 8.30
C CYS A 266 -3.56 -3.20 6.91
N MET A 267 -4.86 -2.91 6.78
CA MET A 267 -5.60 -2.88 5.51
C MET A 267 -6.31 -1.54 5.33
N ALA A 268 -6.47 -1.08 4.10
CA ALA A 268 -7.33 0.06 3.74
C ALA A 268 -7.52 0.12 2.21
N LYS A 269 -7.70 1.31 1.64
CA LYS A 269 -7.77 1.57 0.19
C LYS A 269 -8.70 0.62 -0.54
N GLY A 270 -8.15 -0.45 -1.14
CA GLY A 270 -8.89 -1.48 -1.84
C GLY A 270 -9.99 -2.14 -0.99
N LEU A 271 -9.89 -2.08 0.34
CA LEU A 271 -10.91 -2.60 1.25
C LEU A 271 -12.29 -1.93 1.03
N GLY A 272 -12.30 -0.63 0.79
CA GLY A 272 -13.51 0.11 0.43
C GLY A 272 -13.62 0.41 -1.06
N ALA A 273 -12.66 -0.04 -1.88
CA ALA A 273 -12.56 0.19 -3.33
C ALA A 273 -12.79 1.66 -3.76
N GLY A 274 -12.57 2.62 -2.87
CA GLY A 274 -12.76 4.05 -3.10
C GLY A 274 -14.19 4.56 -2.91
N TYR A 275 -15.14 3.69 -2.55
CA TYR A 275 -16.54 4.08 -2.31
C TYR A 275 -16.73 4.72 -0.95
N GLN A 276 -16.02 4.23 0.05
CA GLN A 276 -15.98 4.82 1.39
C GLN A 276 -14.57 4.79 1.98
N PRO A 277 -14.21 5.79 2.79
CA PRO A 277 -13.01 5.72 3.62
C PRO A 277 -13.16 4.60 4.65
N ILE A 278 -12.25 3.64 4.64
CA ILE A 278 -12.20 2.55 5.61
C ILE A 278 -10.77 2.01 5.71
N GLY A 279 -10.42 1.53 6.88
CA GLY A 279 -9.21 0.77 7.17
C GLY A 279 -9.48 -0.27 8.25
N ALA A 280 -8.55 -1.18 8.42
CA ALA A 280 -8.61 -2.21 9.44
C ALA A 280 -7.22 -2.57 9.95
N VAL A 281 -7.14 -2.97 11.21
CA VAL A 281 -6.04 -3.77 11.75
C VAL A 281 -6.61 -5.14 12.08
N VAL A 282 -5.99 -6.18 11.54
CA VAL A 282 -6.32 -7.56 11.91
C VAL A 282 -5.24 -8.04 12.87
N ALA A 283 -5.64 -8.46 14.05
CA ALA A 283 -4.75 -8.94 15.10
C ALA A 283 -4.85 -10.46 15.24
N ASN A 284 -3.71 -11.12 15.46
CA ASN A 284 -3.72 -12.51 15.85
C ASN A 284 -4.22 -12.68 17.30
N ASP A 285 -4.63 -13.89 17.64
CA ASP A 285 -5.20 -14.21 18.95
C ASP A 285 -4.23 -13.89 20.10
N ARG A 286 -2.94 -14.06 19.89
CA ARG A 286 -1.90 -13.73 20.89
C ARG A 286 -1.95 -12.26 21.32
N VAL A 287 -2.06 -11.36 20.35
CA VAL A 287 -2.09 -9.91 20.62
C VAL A 287 -3.43 -9.52 21.25
N TYR A 288 -4.53 -10.04 20.73
CA TYR A 288 -5.86 -9.76 21.28
C TYR A 288 -5.99 -10.27 22.73
N GLN A 289 -5.62 -11.54 22.97
CA GLN A 289 -5.80 -12.17 24.26
C GLN A 289 -4.97 -11.50 25.36
N ALA A 290 -3.75 -11.04 25.04
CA ALA A 290 -2.94 -10.31 26.01
C ALA A 290 -3.63 -9.03 26.52
N ILE A 291 -4.32 -8.30 25.62
CA ILE A 291 -5.08 -7.09 26.01
C ILE A 291 -6.38 -7.48 26.74
N ALA A 292 -7.08 -8.53 26.28
CA ALA A 292 -8.33 -8.97 26.85
C ALA A 292 -8.16 -9.51 28.28
N ASP A 293 -7.12 -10.30 28.54
CA ASP A 293 -6.80 -10.88 29.86
C ASP A 293 -6.14 -9.84 30.77
N GLY A 294 -5.48 -8.82 30.23
CA GLY A 294 -4.86 -7.74 30.96
C GLY A 294 -5.88 -6.69 31.41
N SER A 295 -5.82 -5.50 30.83
CA SER A 295 -6.77 -4.41 31.18
C SER A 295 -8.20 -4.67 30.67
N GLY A 296 -8.40 -5.53 29.68
CA GLY A 296 -9.67 -5.74 28.99
C GLY A 296 -10.13 -4.56 28.15
N PHE A 297 -9.23 -3.59 27.88
CA PHE A 297 -9.60 -2.36 27.20
C PHE A 297 -8.44 -1.83 26.33
N PHE A 298 -8.63 -1.76 25.02
CA PHE A 298 -7.66 -1.11 24.13
C PHE A 298 -7.77 0.41 24.23
N GLN A 299 -6.73 1.07 24.77
CA GLN A 299 -6.68 2.51 25.05
C GLN A 299 -6.56 3.37 23.78
N HIS A 300 -7.43 3.11 22.81
CA HIS A 300 -7.44 3.79 21.52
C HIS A 300 -8.84 3.78 20.91
N GLY A 301 -9.18 4.83 20.15
CA GLY A 301 -10.47 4.90 19.48
C GLY A 301 -10.60 6.13 18.58
N HIS A 302 -11.50 6.03 17.61
CA HIS A 302 -11.89 7.09 16.70
C HIS A 302 -13.41 7.19 16.64
N THR A 303 -13.96 8.41 16.50
CA THR A 303 -15.42 8.62 16.43
C THR A 303 -16.08 7.82 15.31
N PHE A 304 -15.44 7.73 14.14
CA PHE A 304 -16.00 7.06 12.97
C PHE A 304 -15.49 5.62 12.76
N MET A 305 -14.89 5.03 13.77
CA MET A 305 -14.51 3.62 13.69
C MET A 305 -15.74 2.73 13.45
N ALA A 306 -15.58 1.68 12.66
CA ALA A 306 -16.64 0.75 12.27
C ALA A 306 -17.91 1.44 11.71
N HIS A 307 -17.76 2.53 10.95
CA HIS A 307 -18.87 3.27 10.36
C HIS A 307 -19.74 2.35 9.50
N PRO A 308 -21.07 2.19 9.81
CA PRO A 308 -21.89 1.15 9.18
C PRO A 308 -21.91 1.20 7.65
N VAL A 309 -22.02 2.38 7.05
CA VAL A 309 -22.03 2.53 5.57
C VAL A 309 -20.67 2.19 4.96
N ALA A 310 -19.58 2.52 5.64
CA ALA A 310 -18.24 2.16 5.17
C ALA A 310 -18.01 0.64 5.25
N CYS A 311 -18.49 0.01 6.34
CA CYS A 311 -18.47 -1.45 6.48
C CYS A 311 -19.32 -2.14 5.42
N ALA A 312 -20.53 -1.66 5.14
CA ALA A 312 -21.39 -2.22 4.09
C ALA A 312 -20.75 -2.13 2.69
N ALA A 313 -20.08 -1.01 2.39
CA ALA A 313 -19.31 -0.86 1.15
C ALA A 313 -18.15 -1.88 1.07
N ALA A 314 -17.41 -2.08 2.17
CA ALA A 314 -16.30 -3.02 2.23
C ALA A 314 -16.78 -4.49 2.15
N VAL A 315 -17.90 -4.84 2.80
CA VAL A 315 -18.55 -6.16 2.67
C VAL A 315 -18.84 -6.44 1.20
N ALA A 316 -19.54 -5.52 0.52
CA ALA A 316 -19.87 -5.69 -0.90
C ALA A 316 -18.62 -5.76 -1.79
N THR A 317 -17.55 -5.03 -1.42
CA THR A 317 -16.27 -5.08 -2.14
C THR A 317 -15.63 -6.45 -2.03
N ILE A 318 -15.46 -7.01 -0.82
CA ILE A 318 -14.86 -8.33 -0.61
C ILE A 318 -15.71 -9.41 -1.28
N GLN A 319 -17.04 -9.37 -1.09
CA GLN A 319 -17.94 -10.31 -1.74
C GLN A 319 -17.80 -10.29 -3.27
N THR A 320 -17.74 -9.13 -3.90
CA THR A 320 -17.54 -9.00 -5.34
C THR A 320 -16.20 -9.61 -5.78
N ILE A 321 -15.10 -9.37 -5.03
CA ILE A 321 -13.78 -9.91 -5.36
C ILE A 321 -13.83 -11.44 -5.47
N PHE A 322 -14.52 -12.11 -4.55
CA PHE A 322 -14.60 -13.57 -4.53
C PHE A 322 -15.70 -14.13 -5.44
N GLN A 323 -16.90 -13.53 -5.47
CA GLN A 323 -18.01 -14.01 -6.29
C GLN A 323 -17.74 -13.89 -7.80
N ASP A 324 -17.06 -12.83 -8.21
CA ASP A 324 -16.72 -12.59 -9.62
C ASP A 324 -15.32 -13.14 -9.98
N ASP A 325 -14.70 -13.93 -9.10
CA ASP A 325 -13.37 -14.53 -9.30
C ASP A 325 -12.30 -13.53 -9.75
N LEU A 326 -12.31 -12.33 -9.14
CA LEU A 326 -11.42 -11.25 -9.54
C LEU A 326 -9.95 -11.53 -9.24
N LEU A 327 -9.61 -12.40 -8.29
CA LEU A 327 -8.20 -12.78 -8.03
C LEU A 327 -7.61 -13.53 -9.22
N THR A 328 -8.35 -14.47 -9.82
CA THR A 328 -7.95 -15.13 -11.06
C THR A 328 -7.85 -14.13 -12.22
N ALA A 329 -8.79 -13.20 -12.32
CA ALA A 329 -8.75 -12.14 -13.34
C ALA A 329 -7.50 -11.24 -13.15
N VAL A 330 -7.18 -10.83 -11.93
CA VAL A 330 -5.96 -10.05 -11.61
C VAL A 330 -4.71 -10.77 -12.08
N ASN A 331 -4.56 -12.06 -11.77
CA ASN A 331 -3.39 -12.84 -12.17
C ASN A 331 -3.26 -12.96 -13.68
N ARG A 332 -4.37 -13.23 -14.39
CA ARG A 332 -4.41 -13.29 -15.85
C ARG A 332 -4.04 -11.96 -16.49
N GLN A 333 -4.66 -10.86 -16.04
CA GLN A 333 -4.40 -9.53 -16.61
C GLN A 333 -3.01 -9.02 -16.21
N SER A 334 -2.49 -9.42 -15.06
CA SER A 334 -1.11 -9.16 -14.66
C SER A 334 -0.09 -9.74 -15.64
N ALA A 335 -0.27 -11.00 -16.03
CA ALA A 335 0.62 -11.64 -17.00
C ALA A 335 0.59 -10.91 -18.36
N LEU A 336 -0.60 -10.54 -18.84
CA LEU A 336 -0.76 -9.78 -20.06
C LEU A 336 -0.11 -8.40 -19.96
N LEU A 337 -0.42 -7.63 -18.92
CA LEU A 337 0.14 -6.29 -18.70
C LEU A 337 1.67 -6.32 -18.62
N ARG A 338 2.25 -7.31 -17.94
CA ARG A 338 3.70 -7.50 -17.88
C ARG A 338 4.31 -7.69 -19.25
N ASN A 339 3.73 -8.58 -20.06
CA ASN A 339 4.20 -8.89 -21.41
C ASN A 339 4.13 -7.65 -22.31
N GLU A 340 3.01 -6.94 -22.30
CA GLU A 340 2.84 -5.72 -23.09
C GLU A 340 3.78 -4.59 -22.67
N LEU A 341 3.93 -4.34 -21.35
CA LEU A 341 4.88 -3.35 -20.83
C LEU A 341 6.33 -3.71 -21.21
N THR A 342 6.71 -4.98 -21.08
CA THR A 342 8.06 -5.43 -21.40
C THR A 342 8.34 -5.27 -22.90
N SER A 343 7.41 -5.71 -23.75
CA SER A 343 7.52 -5.59 -25.21
C SER A 343 7.64 -4.13 -25.65
N ALA A 344 6.78 -3.26 -25.10
CA ALA A 344 6.69 -1.87 -25.53
C ALA A 344 7.79 -0.97 -24.93
N LEU A 345 8.31 -1.27 -23.74
CA LEU A 345 9.13 -0.34 -22.98
C LEU A 345 10.53 -0.85 -22.64
N ALA A 346 10.73 -2.16 -22.43
CA ALA A 346 12.00 -2.66 -21.90
C ALA A 346 13.22 -2.38 -22.80
N HIS A 347 13.03 -2.17 -24.10
CA HIS A 347 14.12 -1.83 -25.03
C HIS A 347 14.54 -0.34 -24.96
N LEU A 348 13.72 0.53 -24.35
CA LEU A 348 14.01 1.97 -24.30
C LEU A 348 15.18 2.26 -23.35
N PRO A 349 16.10 3.18 -23.71
CA PRO A 349 17.34 3.39 -22.96
C PRO A 349 17.14 3.94 -21.55
N TYR A 350 16.01 4.56 -21.27
CA TYR A 350 15.67 5.18 -20.00
C TYR A 350 14.77 4.33 -19.11
N ILE A 351 14.43 3.11 -19.51
CA ILE A 351 13.68 2.17 -18.67
C ILE A 351 14.66 1.21 -18.00
N GLY A 352 14.83 1.34 -16.71
CA GLY A 352 15.77 0.54 -15.92
C GLY A 352 15.19 -0.80 -15.48
N ASP A 353 13.94 -0.80 -15.01
CA ASP A 353 13.27 -1.99 -14.46
C ASP A 353 11.76 -1.92 -14.64
N ILE A 354 11.13 -3.09 -14.83
CA ILE A 354 9.68 -3.27 -14.85
C ILE A 354 9.36 -4.41 -13.88
N ARG A 355 8.75 -4.09 -12.75
CA ARG A 355 8.55 -5.00 -11.62
C ARG A 355 7.11 -4.96 -11.08
N GLY A 356 6.78 -5.88 -10.20
CA GLY A 356 5.51 -5.92 -9.50
C GLY A 356 4.93 -7.31 -9.35
N LYS A 357 3.79 -7.43 -8.66
CA LYS A 357 2.97 -8.64 -8.50
C LYS A 357 1.49 -8.29 -8.67
N GLY A 358 0.70 -9.17 -9.25
CA GLY A 358 -0.71 -8.88 -9.57
C GLY A 358 -0.84 -7.65 -10.46
N LEU A 359 -1.88 -6.86 -10.27
CA LEU A 359 -2.06 -5.58 -10.96
C LEU A 359 -1.43 -4.41 -10.19
N PHE A 360 -0.18 -4.61 -9.75
CA PHE A 360 0.60 -3.63 -9.03
C PHE A 360 2.02 -3.58 -9.62
N PHE A 361 2.28 -2.63 -10.52
CA PHE A 361 3.52 -2.52 -11.29
C PHE A 361 4.25 -1.21 -11.02
N GLY A 362 5.57 -1.29 -11.04
CA GLY A 362 6.48 -0.17 -11.04
C GLY A 362 7.38 -0.19 -12.27
N ILE A 363 7.57 0.95 -12.88
CA ILE A 363 8.50 1.16 -14.00
C ILE A 363 9.54 2.16 -13.54
N GLU A 364 10.78 1.73 -13.39
CA GLU A 364 11.85 2.60 -12.94
C GLU A 364 12.53 3.30 -14.10
N LEU A 365 12.77 4.61 -13.93
CA LEU A 365 13.40 5.45 -14.92
C LEU A 365 14.87 5.72 -14.55
N VAL A 366 15.76 5.56 -15.51
CA VAL A 366 17.21 5.71 -15.35
C VAL A 366 17.80 6.59 -16.45
N ALA A 367 18.92 7.22 -16.19
CA ALA A 367 19.73 7.90 -17.20
C ALA A 367 20.58 6.92 -17.99
N ASP A 368 21.02 5.85 -17.34
CA ASP A 368 21.82 4.79 -17.92
C ASP A 368 21.46 3.43 -17.30
N LYS A 369 21.24 2.43 -18.14
CA LYS A 369 20.79 1.11 -17.72
C LYS A 369 21.87 0.27 -17.05
N GLU A 370 23.09 0.38 -17.50
CA GLU A 370 24.20 -0.46 -17.04
C GLU A 370 24.62 -0.06 -15.63
N SER A 371 24.86 1.22 -15.43
CA SER A 371 25.19 1.77 -14.11
C SER A 371 23.97 1.98 -13.22
N LYS A 372 22.75 1.88 -13.76
CA LYS A 372 21.49 2.21 -13.10
C LYS A 372 21.44 3.65 -12.57
N ALA A 373 22.21 4.55 -13.18
CA ALA A 373 22.28 5.95 -12.78
C ALA A 373 20.88 6.60 -12.87
N PRO A 374 20.44 7.35 -11.84
CA PRO A 374 19.14 7.99 -11.86
C PRO A 374 19.09 9.15 -12.86
N LEU A 375 17.92 9.44 -13.40
CA LEU A 375 17.67 10.68 -14.11
C LEU A 375 17.93 11.87 -13.19
N SER A 376 18.50 12.95 -13.76
CA SER A 376 18.71 14.20 -13.01
C SER A 376 17.37 14.75 -12.49
N LYS A 377 17.35 15.27 -11.28
CA LYS A 377 16.22 16.01 -10.72
C LYS A 377 15.75 17.17 -11.60
N ALA A 378 16.68 17.81 -12.33
CA ALA A 378 16.38 18.92 -13.23
C ALA A 378 15.44 18.52 -14.37
N THR A 379 15.33 17.23 -14.70
CA THR A 379 14.38 16.73 -15.70
C THR A 379 12.93 16.88 -15.27
N LEU A 380 12.64 16.94 -13.97
CA LEU A 380 11.28 16.93 -13.40
C LEU A 380 10.41 15.83 -14.02
N ALA A 381 11.02 14.66 -14.25
CA ALA A 381 10.42 13.58 -15.03
C ALA A 381 9.04 13.16 -14.49
N ASP A 382 8.90 12.99 -13.19
CA ASP A 382 7.63 12.66 -12.53
C ASP A 382 6.52 13.69 -12.83
N LYS A 383 6.82 14.98 -12.75
CA LYS A 383 5.85 16.06 -13.00
C LYS A 383 5.46 16.13 -14.46
N ARG A 384 6.44 16.07 -15.37
CA ARG A 384 6.22 16.11 -16.82
C ARG A 384 5.45 14.90 -17.32
N ILE A 385 5.79 13.70 -16.84
CA ILE A 385 5.05 12.47 -17.16
C ILE A 385 3.62 12.58 -16.67
N LYS A 386 3.39 13.03 -15.43
CA LYS A 386 2.03 13.21 -14.90
C LYS A 386 1.20 14.15 -15.76
N GLN A 387 1.76 15.32 -16.10
CA GLN A 387 1.08 16.29 -16.93
C GLN A 387 0.75 15.71 -18.31
N ARG A 388 1.75 15.15 -19.00
CA ARG A 388 1.58 14.63 -20.35
C ARG A 388 0.64 13.41 -20.40
N ALA A 389 0.71 12.50 -19.41
CA ALA A 389 -0.21 11.39 -19.29
C ALA A 389 -1.66 11.88 -19.17
N MET A 390 -1.92 12.87 -18.32
CA MET A 390 -3.24 13.49 -18.20
C MET A 390 -3.70 14.16 -19.52
N GLU A 391 -2.79 14.79 -20.25
CA GLU A 391 -3.08 15.34 -21.59
C GLU A 391 -3.47 14.23 -22.58
N ASN A 392 -2.80 13.07 -22.51
CA ASN A 392 -3.07 11.89 -23.35
C ASN A 392 -4.25 11.04 -22.83
N GLY A 393 -4.96 11.49 -21.77
CA GLY A 393 -6.12 10.78 -21.21
C GLY A 393 -5.73 9.51 -20.45
N LEU A 394 -4.60 9.51 -19.76
CA LEU A 394 -4.12 8.43 -18.89
C LEU A 394 -3.85 8.95 -17.48
N MET A 395 -4.41 8.28 -16.48
CA MET A 395 -4.03 8.47 -15.08
C MET A 395 -3.03 7.39 -14.69
N CYS A 396 -1.76 7.74 -14.53
CA CYS A 396 -0.73 6.92 -13.91
C CYS A 396 -0.14 7.65 -12.69
N TYR A 397 0.70 6.99 -11.92
CA TYR A 397 1.22 7.55 -10.66
C TYR A 397 2.76 7.69 -10.71
N PRO A 398 3.30 8.69 -11.44
CA PRO A 398 4.73 8.93 -11.46
C PRO A 398 5.18 9.62 -10.18
N MET A 399 6.34 9.20 -9.67
CA MET A 399 6.96 9.68 -8.45
C MET A 399 8.45 9.93 -8.64
N GLY A 400 8.96 10.94 -7.93
CA GLY A 400 10.39 11.17 -7.74
C GLY A 400 10.86 10.66 -6.39
N GLY A 401 12.18 10.55 -6.21
CA GLY A 401 12.80 10.14 -4.95
C GLY A 401 12.79 8.64 -4.67
N THR A 402 12.76 7.82 -5.71
CA THR A 402 12.67 6.35 -5.63
C THR A 402 13.77 5.70 -4.80
N ILE A 403 14.99 6.26 -4.81
CA ILE A 403 16.18 5.63 -4.21
C ILE A 403 16.34 6.03 -2.74
N ASP A 404 16.23 7.32 -2.45
CA ASP A 404 16.58 7.91 -1.15
C ASP A 404 15.63 9.04 -0.70
N GLY A 405 14.47 9.15 -1.34
CA GLY A 405 13.52 10.26 -1.15
C GLY A 405 13.82 11.49 -1.99
N VAL A 406 14.95 11.50 -2.69
CA VAL A 406 15.46 12.64 -3.46
C VAL A 406 15.76 12.27 -4.91
N ASN A 407 16.48 11.18 -5.11
CA ASN A 407 16.97 10.71 -6.39
C ASN A 407 16.11 9.56 -6.95
N GLY A 408 16.14 9.44 -8.28
CA GLY A 408 15.40 8.42 -8.98
C GLY A 408 13.94 8.78 -9.25
N HIS A 409 13.36 8.14 -10.26
CA HIS A 409 11.98 8.32 -10.68
C HIS A 409 11.38 6.96 -11.05
N HIS A 410 10.10 6.81 -10.77
CA HIS A 410 9.33 5.64 -11.22
C HIS A 410 7.90 6.04 -11.59
N ILE A 411 7.23 5.15 -12.30
CA ILE A 411 5.81 5.23 -12.58
C ILE A 411 5.17 4.01 -11.94
N LEU A 412 4.17 4.22 -11.09
CA LEU A 412 3.39 3.15 -10.50
C LEU A 412 2.07 3.00 -11.28
N LEU A 413 1.74 1.76 -11.59
CA LEU A 413 0.48 1.34 -12.19
C LEU A 413 -0.26 0.41 -11.22
N ALA A 414 -1.55 0.66 -11.05
CA ALA A 414 -2.45 -0.12 -10.21
C ALA A 414 -3.89 -0.04 -10.74
N PRO A 415 -4.13 -0.50 -11.98
CA PRO A 415 -5.45 -0.38 -12.61
C PRO A 415 -6.53 -1.17 -11.84
N PRO A 416 -7.82 -0.86 -12.02
CA PRO A 416 -8.91 -1.65 -11.46
C PRO A 416 -8.86 -3.11 -11.90
N PHE A 417 -9.34 -4.03 -11.06
CA PHE A 417 -9.34 -5.49 -11.33
C PHE A 417 -10.23 -5.89 -12.51
N ILE A 418 -11.21 -5.04 -12.82
CA ILE A 418 -12.13 -5.22 -13.96
C ILE A 418 -11.51 -4.83 -15.31
N ILE A 419 -10.21 -4.48 -15.35
CA ILE A 419 -9.49 -4.15 -16.58
C ILE A 419 -9.50 -5.34 -17.54
N GLN A 420 -9.67 -5.08 -18.82
CA GLN A 420 -9.69 -6.09 -19.89
C GLN A 420 -8.53 -5.88 -20.87
N SER A 421 -8.27 -6.84 -21.77
CA SER A 421 -7.15 -6.80 -22.71
C SER A 421 -7.08 -5.50 -23.52
N HIS A 422 -8.22 -5.06 -24.10
CA HIS A 422 -8.24 -3.81 -24.89
C HIS A 422 -7.92 -2.56 -24.05
N HIS A 423 -8.25 -2.56 -22.74
CA HIS A 423 -7.84 -1.48 -21.84
C HIS A 423 -6.34 -1.52 -21.55
N ILE A 424 -5.74 -2.73 -21.52
CA ILE A 424 -4.29 -2.89 -21.36
C ILE A 424 -3.57 -2.36 -22.60
N ASP A 425 -4.08 -2.67 -23.80
CA ASP A 425 -3.55 -2.14 -25.07
C ASP A 425 -3.59 -0.60 -25.07
N GLU A 426 -4.72 -0.02 -24.65
CA GLU A 426 -4.89 1.43 -24.52
C GLU A 426 -3.93 2.02 -23.50
N LEU A 427 -3.80 1.39 -22.32
CA LEU A 427 -2.89 1.82 -21.24
C LEU A 427 -1.46 1.88 -21.74
N VAL A 428 -0.97 0.76 -22.31
CA VAL A 428 0.42 0.65 -22.77
C VAL A 428 0.68 1.58 -23.95
N GLY A 429 -0.25 1.73 -24.88
CA GLY A 429 -0.15 2.68 -25.98
C GLY A 429 -0.04 4.13 -25.52
N LYS A 430 -0.93 4.57 -24.62
CA LYS A 430 -0.90 5.93 -24.06
C LYS A 430 0.36 6.19 -23.21
N LEU A 431 0.79 5.20 -22.42
CA LEU A 431 2.01 5.31 -21.61
C LEU A 431 3.26 5.41 -22.49
N SER A 432 3.35 4.57 -23.53
CA SER A 432 4.47 4.60 -24.49
C SER A 432 4.56 5.94 -25.22
N LEU A 433 3.42 6.47 -25.68
CA LEU A 433 3.35 7.81 -26.29
C LEU A 433 3.82 8.89 -25.30
N THR A 434 3.29 8.86 -24.08
CA THR A 434 3.66 9.81 -23.02
C THR A 434 5.16 9.81 -22.74
N LEU A 435 5.75 8.61 -22.57
CA LEU A 435 7.16 8.46 -22.29
C LEU A 435 8.04 8.95 -23.45
N LYS A 436 7.66 8.65 -24.68
CA LYS A 436 8.38 9.13 -25.86
C LYS A 436 8.42 10.66 -25.94
N GLU A 437 7.26 11.30 -25.78
CA GLU A 437 7.12 12.76 -25.82
C GLU A 437 7.90 13.46 -24.68
N VAL A 438 7.87 12.90 -23.48
CA VAL A 438 8.57 13.46 -22.33
C VAL A 438 10.09 13.23 -22.41
N ALA A 439 10.54 12.07 -22.90
CA ALA A 439 11.96 11.75 -23.01
C ALA A 439 12.72 12.68 -23.99
N GLU A 440 12.04 13.23 -24.98
CA GLU A 440 12.64 14.25 -25.86
C GLU A 440 13.08 15.51 -25.10
N THR A 441 12.49 15.75 -23.92
CA THR A 441 12.80 16.90 -23.06
C THR A 441 13.91 16.65 -22.04
N TRP A 442 14.47 15.42 -21.98
CA TRP A 442 15.55 15.05 -21.05
C TRP A 442 16.96 15.23 -21.64
N LYS A 443 17.02 15.61 -22.91
CA LYS A 443 18.28 15.84 -23.65
C LYS A 443 18.94 17.16 -23.26
#